data_bffd38b5f8bff2982946303f2595a76d
#
_entry.id   bffd38b5f8bff2982946303f2595a76d
#
_cell.length_a   1.000
_cell.length_b   1.000
_cell.length_c   1.000
_cell.angle_alpha   90.00
_cell.angle_beta   90.00
_cell.angle_gamma   90.00
#
_symmetry.space_group_name_H-M   'P 1'
#
loop_
_entity.id
_entity.type
_entity.pdbx_description
1 polymer ?
#
loop_
_entity_poly.entity_id
_entity_poly.type
_entity_poly.pdbx_seq_one_letter_code
_entity_poly.pdbx_strand_id
1 'polypeptide(L)'
;MSSLRHAVKRLVQGIALVLMCPLALLTAFGRLGPVYSFFAQALALSPGMPGSYLRAAYYKLTLRKCSIDVTIWFGTYVVDPATSLGELVSIGSYCVVGRSSIGPRTQIGSHVLIPSGRQQHVRGEDGTLSDCVSGETLIGADCWIGDAAVVMAELGDGVTVGAGAVVTKPAAARTTVVGNPARPIQQMSTANQVG
;
A
#
# COMPACT_ATOMS: atom_id res chain seq x y z
N MET A 1 -6.45 -26.49 16.61
CA MET A 1 -5.52 -25.33 16.76
C MET A 1 -5.82 -24.13 15.83
N SER A 2 -6.35 -24.33 14.64
CA SER A 2 -6.68 -23.21 13.70
C SER A 2 -7.84 -22.33 14.18
N SER A 3 -8.92 -22.92 14.71
CA SER A 3 -10.11 -22.19 15.17
C SER A 3 -9.82 -21.21 16.32
N LEU A 4 -9.03 -21.60 17.31
CA LEU A 4 -8.65 -20.75 18.44
C LEU A 4 -7.81 -19.55 17.98
N ARG A 5 -6.86 -19.75 17.07
CA ARG A 5 -6.04 -18.66 16.51
C ARG A 5 -6.90 -17.65 15.75
N HIS A 6 -7.90 -18.10 14.98
CA HIS A 6 -8.83 -17.21 14.29
C HIS A 6 -9.69 -16.42 15.29
N ALA A 7 -10.21 -17.08 16.32
CA ALA A 7 -11.00 -16.40 17.36
C ALA A 7 -10.18 -15.32 18.08
N VAL A 8 -8.95 -15.63 18.48
CA VAL A 8 -8.04 -14.67 19.12
C VAL A 8 -7.73 -13.50 18.17
N LYS A 9 -7.43 -13.77 16.90
CA LYS A 9 -7.19 -12.70 15.91
C LYS A 9 -8.39 -11.78 15.80
N ARG A 10 -9.61 -12.31 15.67
CA ARG A 10 -10.85 -11.50 15.59
C ARG A 10 -11.11 -10.69 16.84
N LEU A 11 -10.84 -11.25 18.02
CA LEU A 11 -10.96 -10.51 19.28
C LEU A 11 -9.98 -9.32 19.30
N VAL A 12 -8.70 -9.54 18.97
CA VAL A 12 -7.68 -8.48 18.92
C VAL A 12 -8.06 -7.40 17.92
N GLN A 13 -8.55 -7.79 16.72
CA GLN A 13 -9.03 -6.84 15.72
C GLN A 13 -10.22 -6.01 16.22
N GLY A 14 -11.17 -6.62 16.95
CA GLY A 14 -12.30 -5.93 17.55
C GLY A 14 -11.84 -4.92 18.60
N ILE A 15 -10.91 -5.29 19.47
CA ILE A 15 -10.32 -4.37 20.48
C ILE A 15 -9.62 -3.20 19.79
N ALA A 16 -8.82 -3.48 18.76
CA ALA A 16 -8.12 -2.45 18.01
C ALA A 16 -9.10 -1.45 17.34
N LEU A 17 -10.22 -1.93 16.78
CA LEU A 17 -11.25 -1.07 16.20
C LEU A 17 -11.87 -0.13 17.26
N VAL A 18 -12.20 -0.65 18.44
CA VAL A 18 -12.74 0.16 19.53
C VAL A 18 -11.73 1.22 19.96
N LEU A 19 -10.46 0.86 20.12
CA LEU A 19 -9.39 1.79 20.50
C LEU A 19 -9.16 2.88 19.44
N MET A 20 -9.33 2.57 18.15
CA MET A 20 -9.11 3.54 17.07
C MET A 20 -10.34 4.38 16.74
N CYS A 21 -11.52 4.04 17.25
CA CYS A 21 -12.75 4.78 16.99
C CYS A 21 -12.67 6.27 17.38
N PRO A 22 -12.16 6.66 18.58
CA PRO A 22 -12.00 8.07 18.93
C PRO A 22 -11.09 8.84 17.96
N LEU A 23 -9.98 8.21 17.50
CA LEU A 23 -9.08 8.83 16.55
C LEU A 23 -9.76 9.01 15.19
N ALA A 24 -10.51 8.01 14.73
CA ALA A 24 -11.27 8.10 13.49
C ALA A 24 -12.32 9.23 13.54
N LEU A 25 -12.99 9.40 14.69
CA LEU A 25 -13.91 10.51 14.90
C LEU A 25 -13.22 11.88 14.86
N LEU A 26 -12.05 12.01 15.50
CA LEU A 26 -11.25 13.24 15.48
C LEU A 26 -10.81 13.62 14.07
N THR A 27 -10.56 12.63 13.21
CA THR A 27 -10.23 12.85 11.78
C THR A 27 -11.48 13.01 10.90
N ALA A 28 -12.67 13.02 11.47
CA ALA A 28 -13.94 12.93 10.75
C ALA A 28 -13.92 11.79 9.71
N PHE A 29 -13.45 10.61 10.13
CA PHE A 29 -13.28 9.43 9.29
C PHE A 29 -12.41 9.69 8.04
N GLY A 30 -11.29 10.40 8.22
CA GLY A 30 -10.33 10.71 7.16
C GLY A 30 -10.62 12.00 6.37
N ARG A 31 -11.72 12.69 6.64
CA ARG A 31 -12.08 13.93 5.91
C ARG A 31 -11.23 15.14 6.30
N LEU A 32 -10.67 15.16 7.52
CA LEU A 32 -9.77 16.22 7.99
C LEU A 32 -8.32 15.83 7.68
N GLY A 33 -7.85 16.10 6.46
CA GLY A 33 -6.56 15.67 5.93
C GLY A 33 -5.35 15.89 6.86
N PRO A 34 -5.11 17.11 7.40
CA PRO A 34 -3.98 17.36 8.30
C PRO A 34 -4.03 16.50 9.58
N VAL A 35 -5.23 16.36 10.18
CA VAL A 35 -5.43 15.55 11.40
C VAL A 35 -5.28 14.07 11.09
N TYR A 36 -5.81 13.62 9.94
CA TYR A 36 -5.62 12.25 9.45
C TYR A 36 -4.13 11.92 9.30
N SER A 37 -3.38 12.77 8.59
CA SER A 37 -1.94 12.57 8.38
C SER A 37 -1.16 12.51 9.68
N PHE A 38 -1.47 13.36 10.66
CA PHE A 38 -0.83 13.34 11.96
C PHE A 38 -0.99 11.96 12.64
N PHE A 39 -2.22 11.44 12.72
CA PHE A 39 -2.45 10.14 13.36
C PHE A 39 -1.91 8.97 12.52
N ALA A 40 -1.98 9.03 11.20
CA ALA A 40 -1.39 8.01 10.32
C ALA A 40 0.12 7.86 10.58
N GLN A 41 0.84 8.99 10.67
CA GLN A 41 2.28 9.00 10.93
C GLN A 41 2.60 8.62 12.39
N ALA A 42 1.84 9.10 13.36
CA ALA A 42 2.02 8.72 14.77
C ALA A 42 1.85 7.20 14.97
N LEU A 43 0.80 6.61 14.37
CA LEU A 43 0.56 5.17 14.43
C LEU A 43 1.62 4.36 13.66
N ALA A 44 2.26 4.94 12.64
CA ALA A 44 3.36 4.28 11.93
C ALA A 44 4.53 3.94 12.87
N LEU A 45 4.73 4.72 13.93
CA LEU A 45 5.79 4.52 14.93
C LEU A 45 5.43 3.48 16.01
N SER A 46 4.22 2.91 15.98
CA SER A 46 3.84 1.83 16.90
C SER A 46 4.49 0.51 16.50
N PRO A 47 5.35 -0.11 17.33
CA PRO A 47 6.13 -1.28 16.93
C PRO A 47 5.34 -2.59 16.95
N GLY A 48 5.83 -3.57 16.20
CA GLY A 48 5.43 -4.97 16.24
C GLY A 48 3.99 -5.24 15.77
N MET A 49 3.51 -6.42 16.09
CA MET A 49 2.14 -6.86 15.74
C MET A 49 1.03 -6.01 16.37
N PRO A 50 1.12 -5.56 17.62
CA PRO A 50 0.12 -4.63 18.17
C PRO A 50 0.00 -3.36 17.32
N GLY A 51 1.12 -2.76 16.91
CA GLY A 51 1.13 -1.60 16.02
C GLY A 51 0.48 -1.89 14.68
N SER A 52 0.70 -3.07 14.10
CA SER A 52 0.05 -3.49 12.84
C SER A 52 -1.48 -3.58 12.99
N TYR A 53 -1.98 -4.15 14.09
CA TYR A 53 -3.43 -4.19 14.35
C TYR A 53 -4.04 -2.80 14.53
N LEU A 54 -3.35 -1.89 15.22
CA LEU A 54 -3.81 -0.51 15.38
C LEU A 54 -3.87 0.23 14.04
N ARG A 55 -2.83 0.11 13.20
CA ARG A 55 -2.83 0.68 11.85
C ARG A 55 -3.93 0.10 10.98
N ALA A 56 -4.11 -1.22 10.96
CA ALA A 56 -5.18 -1.86 10.21
C ALA A 56 -6.57 -1.36 10.66
N ALA A 57 -6.80 -1.24 11.96
CA ALA A 57 -8.05 -0.73 12.52
C ALA A 57 -8.28 0.75 12.17
N TYR A 58 -7.25 1.59 12.31
CA TYR A 58 -7.33 3.01 11.94
C TYR A 58 -7.68 3.18 10.45
N TYR A 59 -6.98 2.48 9.57
CA TYR A 59 -7.23 2.55 8.12
C TYR A 59 -8.57 1.90 7.72
N LYS A 60 -9.04 0.88 8.43
CA LYS A 60 -10.40 0.35 8.25
C LYS A 60 -11.47 1.40 8.45
N LEU A 61 -11.26 2.33 9.39
CA LEU A 61 -12.23 3.38 9.75
C LEU A 61 -12.05 4.67 8.92
N THR A 62 -10.89 4.91 8.33
CA THR A 62 -10.56 6.22 7.75
C THR A 62 -10.31 6.20 6.24
N LEU A 63 -9.96 5.06 5.65
CA LEU A 63 -9.77 4.95 4.20
C LEU A 63 -11.09 4.72 3.47
N ARG A 64 -11.14 5.08 2.19
CA ARG A 64 -12.27 4.82 1.28
C ARG A 64 -12.73 3.36 1.35
N LYS A 65 -11.80 2.43 1.33
CA LYS A 65 -12.04 1.00 1.50
C LYS A 65 -10.80 0.33 2.08
N CYS A 66 -10.95 -0.40 3.18
CA CYS A 66 -9.84 -1.16 3.74
C CYS A 66 -10.37 -2.46 4.37
N SER A 67 -9.73 -3.58 4.08
CA SER A 67 -9.98 -4.83 4.82
C SER A 67 -9.34 -4.73 6.21
N ILE A 68 -9.98 -5.33 7.21
CA ILE A 68 -9.38 -5.48 8.55
C ILE A 68 -8.24 -6.52 8.57
N ASP A 69 -8.18 -7.37 7.54
CA ASP A 69 -7.18 -8.43 7.40
C ASP A 69 -5.89 -7.97 6.68
N VAL A 70 -5.68 -6.66 6.56
CA VAL A 70 -4.41 -6.12 6.07
C VAL A 70 -3.32 -6.20 7.12
N THR A 71 -2.08 -6.33 6.68
CA THR A 71 -0.90 -6.24 7.55
C THR A 71 -0.07 -5.05 7.11
N ILE A 72 0.17 -4.11 8.00
CA ILE A 72 0.95 -2.90 7.70
C ILE A 72 2.07 -2.81 8.73
N TRP A 73 3.31 -2.87 8.26
CA TRP A 73 4.47 -2.93 9.13
C TRP A 73 4.94 -1.56 9.61
N PHE A 74 5.85 -1.58 10.58
CA PHE A 74 6.40 -0.41 11.26
C PHE A 74 6.94 0.65 10.29
N GLY A 75 6.73 1.91 10.60
CA GLY A 75 7.20 3.03 9.78
C GLY A 75 6.36 3.33 8.53
N THR A 76 5.41 2.46 8.20
CA THR A 76 4.56 2.60 7.00
C THR A 76 3.30 3.41 7.28
N TYR A 77 3.00 4.35 6.39
CA TYR A 77 1.75 5.12 6.45
C TYR A 77 1.15 5.37 5.06
N VAL A 78 -0.18 5.54 5.07
CA VAL A 78 -0.97 5.89 3.88
C VAL A 78 -1.25 7.38 3.92
N VAL A 79 -0.90 8.07 2.83
CA VAL A 79 -0.97 9.55 2.75
C VAL A 79 -2.39 10.03 2.49
N ASP A 80 -3.12 9.34 1.61
CA ASP A 80 -4.43 9.80 1.10
C ASP A 80 -5.56 8.88 1.57
N PRO A 81 -6.57 9.40 2.28
CA PRO A 81 -7.74 8.63 2.71
C PRO A 81 -8.56 8.03 1.55
N ALA A 82 -8.44 8.55 0.34
CA ALA A 82 -9.10 7.99 -0.84
C ALA A 82 -8.46 6.67 -1.32
N THR A 83 -7.44 6.17 -0.63
CA THR A 83 -6.80 4.87 -0.90
C THR A 83 -7.74 3.71 -0.59
N SER A 84 -7.59 2.61 -1.35
CA SER A 84 -8.29 1.34 -1.11
C SER A 84 -7.30 0.20 -0.94
N LEU A 85 -7.48 -0.61 0.12
CA LEU A 85 -6.67 -1.79 0.42
C LEU A 85 -7.56 -3.05 0.46
N GLY A 86 -7.28 -4.00 -0.43
CA GLY A 86 -7.96 -5.28 -0.52
C GLY A 86 -7.66 -6.23 0.65
N GLU A 87 -8.31 -7.37 0.65
CA GLU A 87 -8.10 -8.41 1.67
C GLU A 87 -6.69 -8.99 1.57
N LEU A 88 -6.10 -9.30 2.73
CA LEU A 88 -4.79 -9.95 2.85
C LEU A 88 -3.64 -9.17 2.17
N VAL A 89 -3.82 -7.87 1.93
CA VAL A 89 -2.71 -7.01 1.51
C VAL A 89 -1.71 -6.91 2.65
N SER A 90 -0.43 -7.11 2.33
CA SER A 90 0.68 -6.91 3.27
C SER A 90 1.61 -5.83 2.75
N ILE A 91 1.91 -4.83 3.60
CA ILE A 91 2.79 -3.72 3.25
C ILE A 91 3.96 -3.72 4.23
N GLY A 92 5.16 -3.86 3.71
CA GLY A 92 6.42 -3.89 4.46
C GLY A 92 6.70 -2.62 5.26
N SER A 93 7.84 -2.57 5.90
CA SER A 93 8.22 -1.44 6.76
C SER A 93 8.68 -0.23 5.95
N TYR A 94 8.46 0.96 6.51
CA TYR A 94 8.92 2.24 5.95
C TYR A 94 8.43 2.53 4.53
N CYS A 95 7.25 2.05 4.19
CA CYS A 95 6.60 2.38 2.92
C CYS A 95 5.79 3.68 3.03
N VAL A 96 5.74 4.42 1.92
CA VAL A 96 4.85 5.57 1.77
C VAL A 96 3.86 5.27 0.66
N VAL A 97 2.58 5.22 1.01
CA VAL A 97 1.51 4.86 0.09
C VAL A 97 0.63 6.08 -0.17
N GLY A 98 0.75 6.66 -1.35
CA GLY A 98 -0.12 7.71 -1.84
C GLY A 98 -1.49 7.17 -2.29
N ARG A 99 -2.25 8.00 -2.99
CA ARG A 99 -3.57 7.63 -3.48
C ARG A 99 -3.50 6.44 -4.42
N SER A 100 -4.03 5.31 -3.98
CA SER A 100 -3.92 4.05 -4.72
C SER A 100 -5.09 3.10 -4.44
N SER A 101 -5.32 2.18 -5.38
CA SER A 101 -6.22 1.05 -5.18
C SER A 101 -5.41 -0.23 -5.31
N ILE A 102 -5.25 -0.95 -4.20
CA ILE A 102 -4.41 -2.16 -4.12
C ILE A 102 -5.32 -3.38 -3.99
N GLY A 103 -5.23 -4.26 -4.98
CA GLY A 103 -5.99 -5.50 -5.06
C GLY A 103 -5.63 -6.51 -3.96
N PRO A 104 -6.52 -7.47 -3.70
CA PRO A 104 -6.35 -8.45 -2.62
C PRO A 104 -5.09 -9.31 -2.80
N ARG A 105 -4.56 -9.82 -1.68
CA ARG A 105 -3.40 -10.72 -1.57
C ARG A 105 -2.08 -10.14 -2.13
N THR A 106 -2.05 -8.87 -2.48
CA THR A 106 -0.83 -8.19 -2.94
C THR A 106 0.15 -8.03 -1.78
N GLN A 107 1.40 -8.38 -2.04
CA GLN A 107 2.50 -8.31 -1.08
C GLN A 107 3.47 -7.21 -1.50
N ILE A 108 3.72 -6.28 -0.60
CA ILE A 108 4.59 -5.12 -0.83
C ILE A 108 5.76 -5.21 0.14
N GLY A 109 6.96 -5.20 -0.39
CA GLY A 109 8.20 -5.19 0.37
C GLY A 109 8.40 -3.93 1.21
N SER A 110 9.57 -3.81 1.83
CA SER A 110 9.90 -2.65 2.65
C SER A 110 10.46 -1.50 1.80
N HIS A 111 10.34 -0.26 2.31
CA HIS A 111 10.85 0.95 1.64
C HIS A 111 10.24 1.21 0.25
N VAL A 112 9.05 0.67 -0.01
CA VAL A 112 8.36 0.89 -1.29
C VAL A 112 7.67 2.25 -1.27
N LEU A 113 7.80 3.00 -2.37
CA LEU A 113 7.09 4.25 -2.60
C LEU A 113 6.03 4.07 -3.67
N ILE A 114 4.79 4.37 -3.32
CA ILE A 114 3.66 4.44 -4.26
C ILE A 114 3.13 5.87 -4.24
N PRO A 115 3.56 6.75 -5.15
CA PRO A 115 3.07 8.12 -5.21
C PRO A 115 1.60 8.19 -5.68
N SER A 116 0.95 9.32 -5.45
CA SER A 116 -0.43 9.59 -5.89
C SER A 116 -0.48 9.84 -7.40
N GLY A 117 -0.34 8.77 -8.18
CA GLY A 117 -0.28 8.83 -9.64
C GLY A 117 1.08 9.25 -10.20
N ARG A 118 1.16 9.32 -11.53
CA ARG A 118 2.41 9.51 -12.28
C ARG A 118 2.84 10.98 -12.37
N GLN A 119 1.89 11.90 -12.40
CA GLN A 119 2.13 13.34 -12.58
C GLN A 119 1.59 14.10 -11.36
N GLN A 120 2.44 14.25 -10.34
CA GLN A 120 2.05 14.99 -9.13
C GLN A 120 2.12 16.51 -9.34
N HIS A 121 3.01 16.97 -10.21
CA HIS A 121 3.19 18.39 -10.55
C HIS A 121 3.27 18.53 -12.05
N VAL A 122 2.52 19.47 -12.61
CA VAL A 122 2.55 19.83 -14.03
C VAL A 122 3.14 21.22 -14.12
N ARG A 123 4.08 21.42 -15.02
CA ARG A 123 4.65 22.73 -15.30
C ARG A 123 3.72 23.49 -16.25
N GLY A 124 3.25 24.65 -15.82
CA GLY A 124 2.47 25.57 -16.65
C GLY A 124 3.31 26.18 -17.78
N GLU A 125 2.64 26.84 -18.71
CA GLU A 125 3.33 27.53 -19.83
C GLU A 125 4.27 28.62 -19.34
N ASP A 126 3.97 29.22 -18.19
CA ASP A 126 4.79 30.24 -17.50
C ASP A 126 6.00 29.64 -16.75
N GLY A 127 6.19 28.33 -16.80
CA GLY A 127 7.26 27.61 -16.10
C GLY A 127 7.00 27.37 -14.62
N THR A 128 5.88 27.81 -14.04
CA THR A 128 5.52 27.52 -12.65
C THR A 128 5.06 26.08 -12.50
N LEU A 129 5.28 25.49 -11.31
CA LEU A 129 4.70 24.21 -10.99
C LEU A 129 3.27 24.42 -10.48
N SER A 130 2.31 23.80 -11.15
CA SER A 130 0.93 23.80 -10.68
C SER A 130 0.77 22.93 -9.43
N ASP A 131 -0.30 23.19 -8.67
CA ASP A 131 -0.69 22.33 -7.56
C ASP A 131 -0.91 20.88 -8.01
N CYS A 132 -0.69 19.95 -7.07
CA CYS A 132 -0.71 18.53 -7.33
C CYS A 132 -1.97 18.05 -8.04
N VAL A 133 -1.83 17.51 -9.23
CA VAL A 133 -2.86 16.66 -9.84
C VAL A 133 -2.70 15.26 -9.26
N SER A 134 -3.44 14.98 -8.17
CA SER A 134 -3.43 13.66 -7.56
C SER A 134 -4.13 12.65 -8.45
N GLY A 135 -3.37 11.79 -9.13
CA GLY A 135 -3.87 10.60 -9.78
C GLY A 135 -4.05 9.44 -8.79
N GLU A 136 -4.72 8.38 -9.21
CA GLU A 136 -4.80 7.12 -8.45
C GLU A 136 -3.89 6.08 -9.11
N THR A 137 -3.02 5.43 -8.32
CA THR A 137 -2.21 4.31 -8.82
C THR A 137 -2.98 3.01 -8.61
N LEU A 138 -3.27 2.29 -9.70
CA LEU A 138 -4.01 1.03 -9.67
C LEU A 138 -3.03 -0.15 -9.61
N ILE A 139 -3.18 -1.00 -8.60
CA ILE A 139 -2.37 -2.21 -8.41
C ILE A 139 -3.33 -3.39 -8.29
N GLY A 140 -3.17 -4.36 -9.18
CA GLY A 140 -4.00 -5.54 -9.25
C GLY A 140 -3.89 -6.47 -8.04
N ALA A 141 -4.62 -7.57 -8.10
CA ALA A 141 -4.56 -8.64 -7.12
C ALA A 141 -3.29 -9.49 -7.28
N ASP A 142 -2.89 -10.19 -6.22
CA ASP A 142 -1.80 -11.18 -6.25
C ASP A 142 -0.45 -10.64 -6.76
N CYS A 143 -0.22 -9.33 -6.68
CA CYS A 143 1.06 -8.72 -7.06
C CYS A 143 2.13 -8.95 -6.00
N TRP A 144 3.38 -9.03 -6.42
CA TRP A 144 4.55 -8.96 -5.54
C TRP A 144 5.42 -7.78 -5.93
N ILE A 145 5.59 -6.83 -4.99
CA ILE A 145 6.41 -5.64 -5.17
C ILE A 145 7.63 -5.76 -4.27
N GLY A 146 8.80 -5.89 -4.88
CA GLY A 146 10.08 -6.03 -4.17
C GLY A 146 10.48 -4.78 -3.38
N ASP A 147 11.40 -4.97 -2.44
CA ASP A 147 11.89 -3.91 -1.55
C ASP A 147 12.45 -2.71 -2.34
N ALA A 148 12.28 -1.53 -1.79
CA ALA A 148 12.77 -0.27 -2.35
C ALA A 148 12.28 0.06 -3.78
N ALA A 149 11.21 -0.58 -4.26
CA ALA A 149 10.62 -0.26 -5.55
C ALA A 149 9.84 1.06 -5.49
N VAL A 150 9.77 1.75 -6.64
CA VAL A 150 8.92 2.94 -6.83
C VAL A 150 7.87 2.60 -7.89
N VAL A 151 6.59 2.64 -7.52
CA VAL A 151 5.49 2.27 -8.42
C VAL A 151 4.66 3.50 -8.76
N MET A 152 4.89 4.06 -9.95
CA MET A 152 4.24 5.29 -10.44
C MET A 152 3.18 5.01 -11.52
N ALA A 153 3.00 3.76 -11.91
CA ALA A 153 2.08 3.36 -12.98
C ALA A 153 1.28 2.12 -12.61
N GLU A 154 0.24 1.83 -13.36
CA GLU A 154 -0.67 0.72 -13.10
C GLU A 154 0.03 -0.64 -13.21
N LEU A 155 -0.34 -1.55 -12.32
CA LEU A 155 0.05 -2.95 -12.34
C LEU A 155 -1.18 -3.83 -12.52
N GLY A 156 -1.17 -4.69 -13.55
CA GLY A 156 -2.18 -5.74 -13.70
C GLY A 156 -2.08 -6.81 -12.62
N ASP A 157 -3.03 -7.73 -12.58
CA ASP A 157 -3.02 -8.84 -11.61
C ASP A 157 -1.79 -9.73 -11.77
N GLY A 158 -1.23 -10.18 -10.63
CA GLY A 158 -0.10 -11.11 -10.60
C GLY A 158 1.22 -10.54 -11.13
N VAL A 159 1.37 -9.22 -11.20
CA VAL A 159 2.63 -8.58 -11.58
C VAL A 159 3.67 -8.76 -10.48
N THR A 160 4.89 -9.10 -10.89
CA THR A 160 6.08 -9.09 -10.02
C THR A 160 6.95 -7.88 -10.36
N VAL A 161 7.21 -7.04 -9.36
CA VAL A 161 8.13 -5.90 -9.46
C VAL A 161 9.41 -6.26 -8.71
N GLY A 162 10.55 -6.26 -9.39
CA GLY A 162 11.85 -6.54 -8.75
C GLY A 162 12.25 -5.46 -7.76
N ALA A 163 13.07 -5.82 -6.78
CA ALA A 163 13.58 -4.87 -5.79
C ALA A 163 14.33 -3.70 -6.46
N GLY A 164 14.15 -2.49 -5.94
CA GLY A 164 14.74 -1.27 -6.48
C GLY A 164 14.22 -0.84 -7.86
N ALA A 165 13.21 -1.50 -8.41
CA ALA A 165 12.68 -1.15 -9.72
C ALA A 165 11.84 0.14 -9.68
N VAL A 166 11.92 0.94 -10.75
CA VAL A 166 11.14 2.17 -10.90
C VAL A 166 10.14 2.00 -12.04
N VAL A 167 8.88 1.71 -11.67
CA VAL A 167 7.80 1.44 -12.63
C VAL A 167 7.18 2.75 -13.09
N THR A 168 7.52 3.17 -14.31
CA THR A 168 7.05 4.41 -14.93
C THR A 168 5.99 4.20 -16.01
N LYS A 169 5.77 2.96 -16.45
CA LYS A 169 4.77 2.58 -17.45
C LYS A 169 3.92 1.43 -16.92
N PRO A 170 2.65 1.32 -17.34
CA PRO A 170 1.79 0.22 -16.95
C PRO A 170 2.43 -1.15 -17.26
N ALA A 171 2.27 -2.10 -16.34
CA ALA A 171 2.71 -3.48 -16.49
C ALA A 171 1.49 -4.39 -16.68
N ALA A 172 1.52 -5.20 -17.76
CA ALA A 172 0.46 -6.16 -18.04
C ALA A 172 0.41 -7.26 -16.97
N ALA A 173 -0.78 -7.85 -16.77
CA ALA A 173 -0.97 -8.92 -15.80
C ALA A 173 0.04 -10.07 -16.01
N ARG A 174 0.48 -10.66 -14.89
CA ARG A 174 1.40 -11.81 -14.85
C ARG A 174 2.77 -11.55 -15.49
N THR A 175 3.20 -10.30 -15.55
CA THR A 175 4.55 -9.96 -16.04
C THR A 175 5.49 -9.71 -14.86
N THR A 176 6.78 -9.94 -15.10
CA THR A 176 7.84 -9.52 -14.18
C THR A 176 8.54 -8.31 -14.77
N VAL A 177 8.65 -7.22 -13.97
CA VAL A 177 9.34 -5.99 -14.39
C VAL A 177 10.48 -5.68 -13.44
N VAL A 178 11.64 -5.29 -13.98
CA VAL A 178 12.84 -5.00 -13.18
C VAL A 178 13.59 -3.79 -13.74
N GLY A 179 14.37 -3.14 -12.90
CA GLY A 179 15.31 -2.08 -13.29
C GLY A 179 14.73 -0.67 -13.17
N ASN A 180 15.55 0.33 -13.53
CA ASN A 180 15.21 1.75 -13.52
C ASN A 180 15.60 2.41 -14.87
N PRO A 181 14.62 2.78 -15.71
CA PRO A 181 13.19 2.50 -15.58
C PRO A 181 12.88 1.00 -15.75
N ALA A 182 11.86 0.51 -15.07
CA ALA A 182 11.47 -0.89 -15.08
C ALA A 182 11.05 -1.36 -16.50
N ARG A 183 11.50 -2.55 -16.84
CA ARG A 183 11.18 -3.22 -18.12
C ARG A 183 10.75 -4.65 -17.87
N PRO A 184 9.81 -5.19 -18.65
CA PRO A 184 9.47 -6.60 -18.61
C PRO A 184 10.70 -7.47 -18.91
N ILE A 185 10.85 -8.55 -18.14
CA ILE A 185 11.78 -9.62 -18.43
C ILE A 185 11.00 -10.85 -18.86
N GLN A 186 11.55 -11.60 -19.81
CA GLN A 186 11.00 -12.91 -20.14
C GLN A 186 11.19 -13.81 -18.91
N GLN A 187 10.10 -14.41 -18.40
CA GLN A 187 10.23 -15.48 -17.43
C GLN A 187 10.98 -16.61 -18.11
N MET A 188 12.17 -16.92 -17.62
CA MET A 188 12.84 -18.16 -18.02
C MET A 188 11.90 -19.31 -17.63
N SER A 189 11.42 -20.04 -18.62
CA SER A 189 10.61 -21.23 -18.41
C SER A 189 11.38 -22.16 -17.46
N THR A 190 10.74 -22.58 -16.37
CA THR A 190 11.28 -23.49 -15.35
C THR A 190 11.53 -24.91 -15.89
N ALA A 191 11.60 -25.11 -17.19
CA ALA A 191 11.79 -26.41 -17.84
C ALA A 191 13.23 -26.97 -17.74
N ASN A 192 14.22 -26.25 -17.17
CA ASN A 192 15.63 -26.68 -17.16
C ASN A 192 16.26 -26.73 -15.76
N GLN A 193 15.49 -26.96 -14.68
CA GLN A 193 16.06 -27.25 -13.36
C GLN A 193 15.78 -28.67 -12.90
N VAL A 194 16.03 -29.66 -13.74
CA VAL A 194 16.25 -31.07 -13.32
C VAL A 194 17.40 -31.58 -14.17
N GLY A 195 18.59 -31.48 -13.66
CA GLY A 195 19.81 -32.09 -14.14
C GLY A 195 20.78 -32.24 -12.99
#